data_56326f7db0185fdf9957f021417f7204
#
_entry.id   56326f7db0185fdf9957f021417f7204
#
_cell.length_a   1.000
_cell.length_b   1.000
_cell.length_c   1.000
_cell.angle_alpha   90.00
_cell.angle_beta   90.00
_cell.angle_gamma   90.00
#
_symmetry.space_group_name_H-M   'P 1'
#
loop_
_entity.id
_entity.type
_entity.pdbx_description
1 polymer ?
#
loop_
_entity_poly.entity_id
_entity_poly.type
_entity_poly.pdbx_seq_one_letter_code
_entity_poly.pdbx_strand_id
1 'polypeptide(L)'
;FICSSLVFAVAVVLLINHAAIGLTVATIGVIVAILTSLIQPKDAIRLIKNIDYKTLLFFIGLFIVIGGLEQTGVLESIAAMIQSLSNGSVVITVIIIVWVSAIASAFVDNIPFAATMIPVIRSISMSAGIDLPLMAWSLAMGTDLGGSATPIGASANVVGISIANKEGYSIGWGKYCKIMIPATIIAIAISTVFLCLRCI
;
A
#
# COMPACT_ATOMS: atom_id res chain seq x y z
N PHE A 1 -1.52 28.36 -12.07
CA PHE A 1 -1.98 27.11 -12.68
C PHE A 1 -0.87 26.46 -13.53
N ILE A 2 -0.32 27.14 -14.55
CA ILE A 2 0.71 26.60 -15.47
C ILE A 2 1.95 26.12 -14.70
N CYS A 3 2.49 26.91 -13.77
CA CYS A 3 3.66 26.54 -12.98
C CYS A 3 3.42 25.28 -12.12
N SER A 4 2.24 25.16 -11.50
CA SER A 4 1.90 23.99 -10.68
C SER A 4 1.76 22.73 -11.54
N SER A 5 1.16 22.87 -12.75
CA SER A 5 1.07 21.75 -13.70
C SER A 5 2.44 21.32 -14.21
N LEU A 6 3.37 22.27 -14.42
CA LEU A 6 4.74 21.96 -14.82
C LEU A 6 5.49 21.20 -13.70
N VAL A 7 5.37 21.65 -12.44
CA VAL A 7 5.99 20.95 -11.29
C VAL A 7 5.43 19.55 -11.16
N PHE A 8 4.13 19.37 -11.34
CA PHE A 8 3.50 18.05 -11.34
C PHE A 8 4.07 17.15 -12.45
N ALA A 9 4.17 17.67 -13.67
CA ALA A 9 4.75 16.92 -14.79
C ALA A 9 6.21 16.52 -14.50
N VAL A 10 7.02 17.44 -13.96
CA VAL A 10 8.41 17.16 -13.54
C VAL A 10 8.42 16.06 -12.46
N ALA A 11 7.54 16.12 -11.47
CA ALA A 11 7.44 15.11 -10.42
C ALA A 11 7.15 13.72 -11.01
N VAL A 12 6.20 13.63 -11.94
CA VAL A 12 5.84 12.37 -12.63
C VAL A 12 7.03 11.82 -13.42
N VAL A 13 7.72 12.67 -14.19
CA VAL A 13 8.92 12.25 -14.97
C VAL A 13 10.03 11.76 -14.04
N LEU A 14 10.31 12.45 -12.94
CA LEU A 14 11.32 12.04 -11.96
C LEU A 14 10.94 10.71 -11.29
N LEU A 15 9.66 10.52 -10.94
CA LEU A 15 9.17 9.27 -10.34
C LEU A 15 9.24 8.09 -11.32
N ILE A 16 8.97 8.28 -12.60
CA ILE A 16 9.09 7.22 -13.61
C ILE A 16 10.57 6.81 -13.80
N ASN A 17 11.46 7.77 -13.76
CA ASN A 17 12.89 7.54 -14.03
C ASN A 17 13.75 7.40 -12.77
N HIS A 18 13.15 7.34 -11.57
CA HIS A 18 13.87 7.41 -10.29
C HIS A 18 14.98 6.36 -10.17
N ALA A 19 14.74 5.14 -10.63
CA ALA A 19 15.72 4.05 -10.59
C ALA A 19 16.91 4.29 -11.53
N ALA A 20 16.67 4.87 -12.72
CA ALA A 20 17.73 5.19 -13.69
C ALA A 20 18.60 6.38 -13.24
N ILE A 21 18.00 7.34 -12.51
CA ILE A 21 18.70 8.56 -12.04
C ILE A 21 19.38 8.31 -10.67
N GLY A 22 19.06 7.19 -9.99
CA GLY A 22 19.59 6.88 -8.66
C GLY A 22 18.99 7.73 -7.53
N LEU A 23 17.84 8.38 -7.78
CA LEU A 23 17.12 9.15 -6.77
C LEU A 23 16.09 8.29 -6.03
N THR A 24 16.00 8.45 -4.71
CA THR A 24 14.91 7.84 -3.95
C THR A 24 13.61 8.63 -4.14
N VAL A 25 12.47 7.96 -4.00
CA VAL A 25 11.14 8.60 -4.04
C VAL A 25 11.04 9.72 -3.00
N ALA A 26 11.62 9.52 -1.81
CA ALA A 26 11.68 10.54 -0.76
C ALA A 26 12.46 11.79 -1.20
N THR A 27 13.62 11.61 -1.85
CA THR A 27 14.43 12.72 -2.37
C THR A 27 13.65 13.52 -3.41
N ILE A 28 12.94 12.84 -4.31
CA ILE A 28 12.08 13.48 -5.30
C ILE A 28 10.97 14.29 -4.62
N GLY A 29 10.33 13.71 -3.59
CA GLY A 29 9.32 14.41 -2.80
C GLY A 29 9.84 15.71 -2.19
N VAL A 30 11.04 15.69 -1.62
CA VAL A 30 11.71 16.89 -1.06
C VAL A 30 12.00 17.93 -2.16
N ILE A 31 12.54 17.51 -3.29
CA ILE A 31 12.81 18.40 -4.43
C ILE A 31 11.52 19.09 -4.90
N VAL A 32 10.45 18.32 -5.10
CA VAL A 32 9.16 18.85 -5.54
C VAL A 32 8.56 19.81 -4.52
N ALA A 33 8.68 19.50 -3.22
CA ALA A 33 8.22 20.38 -2.16
C ALA A 33 8.98 21.73 -2.14
N ILE A 34 10.31 21.69 -2.30
CA ILE A 34 11.15 22.89 -2.40
C ILE A 34 10.75 23.71 -3.65
N LEU A 35 10.66 23.08 -4.82
CA LEU A 35 10.28 23.77 -6.07
C LEU A 35 8.90 24.43 -5.94
N THR A 36 7.92 23.74 -5.38
CA THR A 36 6.58 24.29 -5.15
C THR A 36 6.63 25.49 -4.22
N SER A 37 7.40 25.41 -3.13
CA SER A 37 7.56 26.50 -2.15
C SER A 37 8.24 27.73 -2.74
N LEU A 38 9.21 27.52 -3.64
CA LEU A 38 9.91 28.63 -4.33
C LEU A 38 9.02 29.34 -5.37
N ILE A 39 8.11 28.58 -6.03
CA ILE A 39 7.18 29.14 -7.02
C ILE A 39 6.09 29.97 -6.36
N GLN A 40 5.66 29.57 -5.15
CA GLN A 40 4.61 30.26 -4.39
C GLN A 40 5.05 30.58 -2.95
N PRO A 41 6.03 31.46 -2.75
CA PRO A 41 6.59 31.76 -1.42
C PRO A 41 5.56 32.34 -0.44
N LYS A 42 4.57 33.06 -0.96
CA LYS A 42 3.47 33.62 -0.12
C LYS A 42 2.59 32.55 0.49
N ASP A 43 2.44 31.42 -0.18
CA ASP A 43 1.64 30.28 0.30
C ASP A 43 2.47 29.24 1.05
N ALA A 44 3.81 29.31 0.99
CA ALA A 44 4.68 28.32 1.63
C ALA A 44 4.41 28.15 3.14
N ILE A 45 4.22 29.26 3.88
CA ILE A 45 3.90 29.22 5.31
C ILE A 45 2.52 28.59 5.54
N ARG A 46 1.56 28.87 4.68
CA ARG A 46 0.22 28.27 4.74
C ARG A 46 0.27 26.77 4.44
N LEU A 47 1.07 26.34 3.46
CA LEU A 47 1.28 24.94 3.12
C LEU A 47 1.90 24.18 4.30
N ILE A 48 2.92 24.73 4.95
CA ILE A 48 3.56 24.12 6.13
C ILE A 48 2.56 24.01 7.30
N LYS A 49 1.72 25.01 7.53
CA LYS A 49 0.69 24.95 8.57
C LYS A 49 -0.42 23.95 8.29
N ASN A 50 -0.66 23.64 7.02
CA ASN A 50 -1.67 22.67 6.58
C ASN A 50 -1.13 21.23 6.41
N ILE A 51 0.13 20.99 6.77
CA ILE A 51 0.68 19.63 6.80
C ILE A 51 -0.13 18.78 7.78
N ASP A 52 -0.53 17.60 7.35
CA ASP A 52 -1.21 16.64 8.22
C ASP A 52 -0.20 15.93 9.16
N TYR A 53 0.12 16.66 10.25
CA TYR A 53 1.02 16.15 11.28
C TYR A 53 0.48 14.88 11.96
N LYS A 54 -0.83 14.66 11.98
CA LYS A 54 -1.43 13.46 12.57
C LYS A 54 -1.04 12.23 11.76
N THR A 55 -1.16 12.30 10.45
CA THR A 55 -0.73 11.25 9.55
C THR A 55 0.77 10.99 9.63
N LEU A 56 1.60 12.04 9.70
CA LEU A 56 3.04 11.88 9.87
C LEU A 56 3.40 11.19 11.20
N LEU A 57 2.81 11.61 12.32
CA LEU A 57 3.03 10.98 13.62
C LEU A 57 2.52 9.53 13.65
N PHE A 58 1.40 9.26 12.97
CA PHE A 58 0.90 7.90 12.81
C PHE A 58 1.94 7.00 12.13
N PHE A 59 2.51 7.42 10.98
CA PHE A 59 3.53 6.63 10.29
C PHE A 59 4.81 6.47 11.12
N ILE A 60 5.26 7.52 11.81
CA ILE A 60 6.42 7.42 12.71
C ILE A 60 6.15 6.36 13.79
N GLY A 61 5.00 6.41 14.45
CA GLY A 61 4.61 5.43 15.46
C GLY A 61 4.50 4.02 14.87
N LEU A 62 3.92 3.88 13.69
CA LEU A 62 3.81 2.61 12.97
C LEU A 62 5.20 1.98 12.74
N PHE A 63 6.16 2.73 12.19
CA PHE A 63 7.49 2.21 11.91
C PHE A 63 8.27 1.88 13.21
N ILE A 64 8.06 2.62 14.30
CA ILE A 64 8.63 2.27 15.61
C ILE A 64 8.09 0.92 16.09
N VAL A 65 6.78 0.68 15.98
CA VAL A 65 6.15 -0.60 16.35
C VAL A 65 6.66 -1.74 15.47
N ILE A 66 6.72 -1.54 14.15
CA ILE A 66 7.25 -2.54 13.21
C ILE A 66 8.70 -2.90 13.56
N GLY A 67 9.56 -1.90 13.83
CA GLY A 67 10.94 -2.15 14.26
C GLY A 67 11.02 -2.92 15.57
N GLY A 68 10.11 -2.67 16.52
CA GLY A 68 10.00 -3.45 17.75
C GLY A 68 9.59 -4.91 17.49
N LEU A 69 8.62 -5.14 16.60
CA LEU A 69 8.18 -6.49 16.21
C LEU A 69 9.30 -7.27 15.48
N GLU A 70 10.09 -6.59 14.66
CA GLU A 70 11.26 -7.18 13.99
C GLU A 70 12.32 -7.60 15.00
N GLN A 71 12.68 -6.72 15.95
CA GLN A 71 13.69 -7.03 16.98
C GLN A 71 13.27 -8.14 17.95
N THR A 72 11.96 -8.30 18.17
CA THR A 72 11.43 -9.35 19.07
C THR A 72 11.22 -10.70 18.38
N GLY A 73 11.50 -10.84 17.08
CA GLY A 73 11.33 -12.09 16.33
C GLY A 73 9.87 -12.45 16.02
N VAL A 74 8.93 -11.54 16.26
CA VAL A 74 7.50 -11.78 15.96
C VAL A 74 7.27 -11.91 14.47
N LEU A 75 7.93 -11.07 13.65
CA LEU A 75 7.76 -11.10 12.20
C LEU A 75 8.35 -12.40 11.60
N GLU A 76 9.47 -12.88 12.12
CA GLU A 76 10.06 -14.16 11.75
C GLU A 76 9.14 -15.34 12.13
N SER A 77 8.46 -15.24 13.28
CA SER A 77 7.47 -16.26 13.69
C SER A 77 6.29 -16.31 12.75
N ILE A 78 5.80 -15.17 12.29
CA ILE A 78 4.73 -15.08 11.27
C ILE A 78 5.22 -15.68 9.94
N ALA A 79 6.44 -15.37 9.51
CA ALA A 79 7.03 -15.91 8.30
C ALA A 79 7.16 -17.45 8.38
N ALA A 80 7.65 -17.97 9.51
CA ALA A 80 7.75 -19.41 9.73
C ALA A 80 6.38 -20.11 9.73
N MET A 81 5.35 -19.48 10.29
CA MET A 81 3.98 -19.99 10.24
C MET A 81 3.46 -20.07 8.81
N ILE A 82 3.65 -19.04 7.99
CA ILE A 82 3.26 -19.05 6.58
C ILE A 82 3.99 -20.15 5.81
N GLN A 83 5.31 -20.33 6.06
CA GLN A 83 6.09 -21.38 5.44
C GLN A 83 5.62 -22.78 5.85
N SER A 84 5.30 -22.99 7.11
CA SER A 84 4.78 -24.28 7.59
C SER A 84 3.44 -24.62 6.94
N LEU A 85 2.55 -23.64 6.78
CA LEU A 85 1.25 -23.81 6.13
C LEU A 85 1.39 -24.08 4.62
N SER A 86 2.43 -23.52 3.99
CA SER A 86 2.67 -23.70 2.56
C SER A 86 3.42 -25.01 2.21
N ASN A 87 3.91 -25.72 3.20
CA ASN A 87 4.73 -26.93 3.02
C ASN A 87 5.88 -26.73 2.00
N GLY A 88 6.48 -25.54 1.97
CA GLY A 88 7.55 -25.19 1.05
C GLY A 88 7.11 -24.95 -0.42
N SER A 89 5.82 -24.98 -0.71
CA SER A 89 5.29 -24.70 -2.05
C SER A 89 5.22 -23.19 -2.30
N VAL A 90 5.91 -22.72 -3.34
CA VAL A 90 5.88 -21.30 -3.77
C VAL A 90 4.45 -20.87 -4.11
N VAL A 91 3.71 -21.70 -4.84
CA VAL A 91 2.33 -21.40 -5.25
C VAL A 91 1.41 -21.23 -4.04
N ILE A 92 1.51 -22.13 -3.06
CA ILE A 92 0.70 -22.02 -1.83
C ILE A 92 1.10 -20.78 -1.02
N THR A 93 2.39 -20.46 -0.95
CA THR A 93 2.88 -19.24 -0.27
C THR A 93 2.29 -17.98 -0.92
N VAL A 94 2.30 -17.90 -2.25
CA VAL A 94 1.70 -16.80 -3.00
C VAL A 94 0.20 -16.68 -2.69
N ILE A 95 -0.55 -17.79 -2.74
CA ILE A 95 -1.97 -17.81 -2.43
C ILE A 95 -2.24 -17.30 -1.01
N ILE A 96 -1.50 -17.81 -0.02
CA ILE A 96 -1.65 -17.40 1.38
C ILE A 96 -1.40 -15.89 1.51
N ILE A 97 -0.29 -15.38 0.95
CA ILE A 97 0.05 -13.95 1.04
C ILE A 97 -1.03 -13.09 0.40
N VAL A 98 -1.47 -13.42 -0.82
CA VAL A 98 -2.52 -12.65 -1.52
C VAL A 98 -3.83 -12.62 -0.71
N TRP A 99 -4.34 -13.77 -0.29
CA TRP A 99 -5.64 -13.85 0.35
C TRP A 99 -5.65 -13.35 1.80
N VAL A 100 -4.61 -13.65 2.58
CA VAL A 100 -4.47 -13.11 3.94
C VAL A 100 -4.32 -11.59 3.90
N SER A 101 -3.51 -11.08 2.98
CA SER A 101 -3.35 -9.63 2.80
C SER A 101 -4.65 -8.97 2.35
N ALA A 102 -5.42 -9.60 1.47
CA ALA A 102 -6.70 -9.08 1.02
C ALA A 102 -7.74 -9.02 2.14
N ILE A 103 -7.85 -10.07 2.95
CA ILE A 103 -8.78 -10.12 4.08
C ILE A 103 -8.39 -9.06 5.13
N ALA A 104 -7.12 -8.98 5.48
CA ALA A 104 -6.64 -8.01 6.46
C ALA A 104 -6.84 -6.57 5.96
N SER A 105 -6.48 -6.29 4.70
CA SER A 105 -6.61 -4.96 4.10
C SER A 105 -8.07 -4.54 3.88
N ALA A 106 -9.02 -5.45 3.86
CA ALA A 106 -10.44 -5.10 3.85
C ALA A 106 -10.89 -4.32 5.11
N PHE A 107 -10.16 -4.45 6.22
CA PHE A 107 -10.48 -3.83 7.51
C PHE A 107 -9.42 -2.86 8.02
N VAL A 108 -8.18 -3.01 7.56
CA VAL A 108 -7.03 -2.17 7.90
C VAL A 108 -6.61 -1.44 6.63
N ASP A 109 -6.31 -0.15 6.71
CA ASP A 109 -5.82 0.62 5.56
C ASP A 109 -4.62 -0.09 4.92
N ASN A 110 -4.60 -0.16 3.59
CA ASN A 110 -3.64 -0.95 2.82
C ASN A 110 -2.17 -0.53 3.06
N ILE A 111 -1.90 0.76 3.23
CA ILE A 111 -0.53 1.28 3.39
C ILE A 111 0.11 0.80 4.71
N PRO A 112 -0.49 1.00 5.90
CA PRO A 112 0.08 0.49 7.15
C PRO A 112 0.18 -1.04 7.19
N PHE A 113 -0.79 -1.76 6.62
CA PHE A 113 -0.72 -3.21 6.55
C PHE A 113 0.44 -3.68 5.66
N ALA A 114 0.57 -3.13 4.44
CA ALA A 114 1.67 -3.45 3.54
C ALA A 114 3.03 -3.16 4.19
N ALA A 115 3.19 -2.00 4.84
CA ALA A 115 4.42 -1.64 5.54
C ALA A 115 4.80 -2.66 6.62
N THR A 116 3.83 -3.19 7.37
CA THR A 116 4.06 -4.23 8.39
C THR A 116 4.45 -5.57 7.77
N MET A 117 3.92 -5.91 6.60
CA MET A 117 4.18 -7.18 5.93
C MET A 117 5.48 -7.22 5.11
N ILE A 118 6.07 -6.07 4.78
CA ILE A 118 7.34 -6.02 4.02
C ILE A 118 8.46 -6.84 4.68
N PRO A 119 8.76 -6.69 5.98
CA PRO A 119 9.77 -7.53 6.64
C PRO A 119 9.42 -9.02 6.60
N VAL A 120 8.13 -9.36 6.75
CA VAL A 120 7.67 -10.77 6.71
C VAL A 120 7.95 -11.40 5.35
N ILE A 121 7.53 -10.75 4.24
CA ILE A 121 7.79 -11.29 2.90
C ILE A 121 9.28 -11.34 2.56
N ARG A 122 10.08 -10.43 3.10
CA ARG A 122 11.54 -10.46 3.00
C ARG A 122 12.14 -11.68 3.70
N SER A 123 11.70 -11.96 4.92
CA SER A 123 12.11 -13.13 5.69
C SER A 123 11.75 -14.44 4.96
N ILE A 124 10.53 -14.53 4.40
CA ILE A 124 10.09 -15.68 3.58
C ILE A 124 10.96 -15.82 2.34
N SER A 125 11.20 -14.74 1.61
CA SER A 125 12.04 -14.74 0.41
C SER A 125 13.44 -15.26 0.69
N MET A 126 14.06 -14.80 1.77
CA MET A 126 15.43 -15.19 2.16
C MET A 126 15.51 -16.64 2.63
N SER A 127 14.55 -17.10 3.43
CA SER A 127 14.57 -18.44 4.05
C SER A 127 14.06 -19.54 3.12
N ALA A 128 13.09 -19.26 2.26
CA ALA A 128 12.54 -20.23 1.31
C ALA A 128 13.15 -20.13 -0.10
N GLY A 129 14.02 -19.15 -0.36
CA GLY A 129 14.60 -18.93 -1.68
C GLY A 129 13.59 -18.49 -2.75
N ILE A 130 12.48 -17.86 -2.33
CA ILE A 130 11.44 -17.39 -3.23
C ILE A 130 11.79 -15.98 -3.71
N ASP A 131 11.56 -15.71 -5.00
CA ASP A 131 11.83 -14.41 -5.60
C ASP A 131 11.11 -13.27 -4.88
N LEU A 132 11.86 -12.27 -4.39
CA LEU A 132 11.30 -11.14 -3.64
C LEU A 132 10.32 -10.29 -4.46
N PRO A 133 10.57 -9.95 -5.73
CA PRO A 133 9.57 -9.34 -6.61
C PRO A 133 8.24 -10.09 -6.66
N LEU A 134 8.24 -11.41 -6.73
CA LEU A 134 7.01 -12.22 -6.72
C LEU A 134 6.25 -12.04 -5.40
N MET A 135 6.96 -12.07 -4.26
CA MET A 135 6.36 -11.84 -2.95
C MET A 135 5.82 -10.41 -2.80
N ALA A 136 6.56 -9.42 -3.30
CA ALA A 136 6.14 -8.02 -3.29
C ALA A 136 4.87 -7.80 -4.13
N TRP A 137 4.78 -8.40 -5.32
CA TRP A 137 3.57 -8.36 -6.14
C TRP A 137 2.39 -9.08 -5.47
N SER A 138 2.65 -10.20 -4.81
CA SER A 138 1.61 -10.93 -4.07
C SER A 138 1.03 -10.09 -2.93
N LEU A 139 1.88 -9.42 -2.16
CA LEU A 139 1.48 -8.50 -1.10
C LEU A 139 0.71 -7.30 -1.68
N ALA A 140 1.25 -6.64 -2.71
CA ALA A 140 0.64 -5.45 -3.31
C ALA A 140 -0.76 -5.76 -3.87
N MET A 141 -0.89 -6.82 -4.68
CA MET A 141 -2.19 -7.23 -5.25
C MET A 141 -3.19 -7.60 -4.15
N GLY A 142 -2.74 -8.32 -3.11
CA GLY A 142 -3.60 -8.66 -1.98
C GLY A 142 -4.09 -7.42 -1.24
N THR A 143 -3.19 -6.53 -0.86
CA THR A 143 -3.54 -5.33 -0.07
C THR A 143 -4.38 -4.34 -0.85
N ASP A 144 -4.00 -4.01 -2.08
CA ASP A 144 -4.69 -2.96 -2.85
C ASP A 144 -6.08 -3.41 -3.30
N LEU A 145 -6.20 -4.63 -3.82
CA LEU A 145 -7.51 -5.16 -4.19
C LEU A 145 -8.38 -5.40 -2.95
N GLY A 146 -7.81 -6.01 -1.89
CA GLY A 146 -8.51 -6.29 -0.65
C GLY A 146 -9.06 -5.04 0.01
N GLY A 147 -8.31 -3.94 0.02
CA GLY A 147 -8.75 -2.64 0.51
C GLY A 147 -10.02 -2.11 -0.14
N SER A 148 -10.34 -2.57 -1.36
CA SER A 148 -11.57 -2.17 -2.05
C SER A 148 -12.83 -2.89 -1.55
N ALA A 149 -12.71 -3.97 -0.77
CA ALA A 149 -13.85 -4.79 -0.35
C ALA A 149 -14.82 -4.07 0.60
N THR A 150 -14.31 -3.16 1.44
CA THR A 150 -15.13 -2.43 2.43
C THR A 150 -14.93 -0.92 2.33
N PRO A 151 -15.88 -0.13 2.86
CA PRO A 151 -15.77 1.33 2.88
C PRO A 151 -14.52 1.86 3.62
N ILE A 152 -13.98 1.10 4.56
CA ILE A 152 -12.86 1.52 5.42
C ILE A 152 -11.52 0.86 5.05
N GLY A 153 -11.50 -0.09 4.13
CA GLY A 153 -10.29 -0.83 3.76
C GLY A 153 -9.25 0.02 3.03
N ALA A 154 -9.64 1.18 2.52
CA ALA A 154 -8.72 2.17 1.99
C ALA A 154 -9.22 3.60 2.26
N SER A 155 -8.31 4.50 2.58
CA SER A 155 -8.62 5.92 2.81
C SER A 155 -9.34 6.57 1.62
N ALA A 156 -9.02 6.16 0.40
CA ALA A 156 -9.68 6.62 -0.82
C ALA A 156 -11.17 6.31 -0.85
N ASN A 157 -11.59 5.14 -0.35
CA ASN A 157 -13.01 4.74 -0.28
C ASN A 157 -13.79 5.67 0.67
N VAL A 158 -13.20 5.95 1.84
CA VAL A 158 -13.79 6.85 2.84
C VAL A 158 -14.03 8.23 2.24
N VAL A 159 -13.02 8.78 1.57
CA VAL A 159 -13.11 10.10 0.91
C VAL A 159 -14.13 10.07 -0.22
N GLY A 160 -14.10 9.07 -1.10
CA GLY A 160 -15.02 8.94 -2.22
C GLY A 160 -16.48 8.83 -1.77
N ILE A 161 -16.77 8.01 -0.75
CA ILE A 161 -18.10 7.87 -0.16
C ILE A 161 -18.54 9.18 0.50
N SER A 162 -17.63 9.86 1.21
CA SER A 162 -17.94 11.17 1.83
C SER A 162 -18.34 12.21 0.78
N ILE A 163 -17.64 12.29 -0.34
CA ILE A 163 -17.96 13.20 -1.43
C ILE A 163 -19.31 12.82 -2.06
N ALA A 164 -19.54 11.54 -2.36
CA ALA A 164 -20.80 11.07 -2.92
C ALA A 164 -22.00 11.42 -2.01
N ASN A 165 -21.84 11.23 -0.69
CA ASN A 165 -22.88 11.59 0.30
C ASN A 165 -23.18 13.10 0.31
N LYS A 166 -22.15 13.97 0.15
CA LYS A 166 -22.33 15.43 0.05
C LYS A 166 -23.10 15.84 -1.20
N GLU A 167 -22.91 15.10 -2.29
CA GLU A 167 -23.62 15.32 -3.57
C GLU A 167 -25.02 14.66 -3.60
N GLY A 168 -25.51 14.15 -2.46
CA GLY A 168 -26.85 13.57 -2.34
C GLY A 168 -26.96 12.09 -2.67
N TYR A 169 -25.83 11.41 -2.99
CA TYR A 169 -25.80 9.97 -3.25
C TYR A 169 -25.47 9.21 -1.96
N SER A 170 -26.49 8.72 -1.26
CA SER A 170 -26.27 7.94 -0.04
C SER A 170 -25.72 6.54 -0.36
N ILE A 171 -24.48 6.29 0.05
CA ILE A 171 -23.80 5.00 -0.07
C ILE A 171 -23.63 4.45 1.34
N GLY A 172 -24.57 3.60 1.77
CA GLY A 172 -24.46 2.90 3.04
C GLY A 172 -23.53 1.69 2.95
N TRP A 173 -23.01 1.27 4.10
CA TRP A 173 -22.09 0.13 4.25
C TRP A 173 -22.57 -1.14 3.52
N GLY A 174 -23.81 -1.57 3.76
CA GLY A 174 -24.34 -2.77 3.14
C GLY A 174 -24.46 -2.68 1.62
N LYS A 175 -24.83 -1.52 1.08
CA LYS A 175 -24.93 -1.29 -0.36
C LYS A 175 -23.53 -1.36 -1.01
N TYR A 176 -22.54 -0.76 -0.37
CA TYR A 176 -21.15 -0.80 -0.84
C TYR A 176 -20.60 -2.23 -0.85
N CYS A 177 -20.64 -2.93 0.29
CA CYS A 177 -20.11 -4.27 0.44
C CYS A 177 -20.80 -5.29 -0.47
N LYS A 178 -22.12 -5.17 -0.68
CA LYS A 178 -22.87 -6.07 -1.57
C LYS A 178 -22.34 -6.05 -3.01
N ILE A 179 -21.82 -4.91 -3.47
CA ILE A 179 -21.27 -4.77 -4.83
C ILE A 179 -19.76 -5.04 -4.82
N MET A 180 -19.04 -4.45 -3.87
CA MET A 180 -17.59 -4.45 -3.90
C MET A 180 -16.97 -5.77 -3.45
N ILE A 181 -17.57 -6.50 -2.48
CA ILE A 181 -16.99 -7.78 -2.04
C ILE A 181 -16.94 -8.80 -3.18
N PRO A 182 -18.02 -9.08 -3.93
CA PRO A 182 -17.95 -10.00 -5.06
C PRO A 182 -16.95 -9.54 -6.15
N ALA A 183 -16.94 -8.25 -6.48
CA ALA A 183 -16.01 -7.70 -7.46
C ALA A 183 -14.55 -7.86 -7.01
N THR A 184 -14.28 -7.59 -5.74
CA THR A 184 -12.96 -7.75 -5.12
C THR A 184 -12.52 -9.22 -5.13
N ILE A 185 -13.40 -10.15 -4.76
CA ILE A 185 -13.09 -11.60 -4.80
C ILE A 185 -12.72 -12.04 -6.21
N ILE A 186 -13.47 -11.61 -7.23
CA ILE A 186 -13.17 -11.94 -8.63
C ILE A 186 -11.80 -11.35 -9.03
N ALA A 187 -11.54 -10.09 -8.71
CA ALA A 187 -10.28 -9.45 -9.02
C ALA A 187 -9.08 -10.13 -8.34
N ILE A 188 -9.22 -10.50 -7.07
CA ILE A 188 -8.20 -11.24 -6.31
C ILE A 188 -7.98 -12.62 -6.91
N ALA A 189 -9.04 -13.35 -7.27
CA ALA A 189 -8.93 -14.67 -7.89
C ALA A 189 -8.18 -14.60 -9.22
N ILE A 190 -8.50 -13.63 -10.09
CA ILE A 190 -7.79 -13.41 -11.35
C ILE A 190 -6.31 -13.09 -11.09
N SER A 191 -6.02 -12.18 -10.16
CA SER A 191 -4.64 -11.82 -9.80
C SER A 191 -3.87 -13.01 -9.22
N THR A 192 -4.53 -13.83 -8.39
CA THR A 192 -3.94 -15.05 -7.83
C THR A 192 -3.54 -16.02 -8.95
N VAL A 193 -4.43 -16.27 -9.91
CA VAL A 193 -4.12 -17.14 -11.07
C VAL A 193 -2.93 -16.58 -11.86
N PHE A 194 -2.94 -15.29 -12.15
CA PHE A 194 -1.83 -14.64 -12.87
C PHE A 194 -0.49 -14.76 -12.14
N LEU A 195 -0.46 -14.55 -10.82
CA LEU A 195 0.74 -14.70 -10.00
C LEU A 195 1.20 -16.16 -9.93
N CYS A 196 0.27 -17.12 -9.80
CA CYS A 196 0.60 -18.54 -9.79
C CYS A 196 1.20 -19.01 -11.13
N LEU A 197 0.73 -18.46 -12.26
CA LEU A 197 1.32 -18.75 -13.58
C LEU A 197 2.76 -18.24 -13.71
N ARG A 198 3.15 -17.25 -12.93
CA ARG A 198 4.54 -16.76 -12.85
C ARG A 198 5.44 -17.59 -11.93
N CYS A 199 4.86 -18.51 -11.15
CA CYS A 199 5.61 -19.42 -10.29
C CYS A 199 6.09 -20.68 -11.04
N ILE A 200 5.60 -20.90 -12.26
CA ILE A 200 5.92 -22.04 -13.13
C ILE A 200 6.96 -21.60 -14.15
#